data_48f24d8e308e2642b5a6d862a6062d13
#
_entry.id   48f24d8e308e2642b5a6d862a6062d13
#
_cell.length_a   1.000
_cell.length_b   1.000
_cell.length_c   1.000
_cell.angle_alpha   90.00
_cell.angle_beta   90.00
_cell.angle_gamma   90.00
#
_symmetry.space_group_name_H-M   'P 1'
#
loop_
_entity.id
_entity.type
_entity.pdbx_description
1 polymer ?
#
loop_
_entity_poly.entity_id
_entity_poly.type
_entity_poly.pdbx_seq_one_letter_code
_entity_poly.pdbx_strand_id
1 'polypeptide(L)'
;GYIYVRAEYPLAIERLKLAIAQAEEAGFLGDNILGTDFCFRLHINRGAGAFVCGEGSALTASIEGKRGMPRVKPPRTVEHGLWEKPTVLNNVETYANVPMIIQRGAEWYRGIGTPESPGTKAFALTGNVCNTGLIEVPMGTPLRDIVFDVGGGIPNGKKFKAVQIGGPSGGCLSEKDLDRHMDFDSLTKIGAMIGSGGMVVMDEDTCMVEVARFFMSFTQRESCGKCVPCREGTQRMLEILERIVAGQGTMEDLDTLRDLA
;
A
#
# COMPACT_ATOMS: atom_id res chain seq x y z
N GLY A 1 6.25 -10.54 -19.62
CA GLY A 1 5.95 -9.90 -18.33
C GLY A 1 4.68 -9.07 -18.37
N TYR A 2 4.09 -8.83 -17.21
CA TYR A 2 2.86 -8.05 -17.07
C TYR A 2 3.03 -6.95 -16.05
N ILE A 3 2.66 -5.72 -16.42
CA ILE A 3 2.56 -4.58 -15.51
C ILE A 3 1.07 -4.35 -15.25
N TYR A 4 0.63 -4.61 -14.02
CA TYR A 4 -0.75 -4.38 -13.61
C TYR A 4 -0.89 -2.96 -13.07
N VAL A 5 -1.68 -2.13 -13.72
CA VAL A 5 -1.87 -0.71 -13.40
C VAL A 5 -3.34 -0.45 -13.16
N ARG A 6 -3.68 0.28 -12.10
CA ARG A 6 -5.06 0.72 -11.88
C ARG A 6 -5.51 1.70 -12.97
N ALA A 7 -6.78 1.60 -13.39
CA ALA A 7 -7.34 2.48 -14.42
C ALA A 7 -7.34 3.97 -14.02
N GLU A 8 -7.29 4.24 -12.71
CA GLU A 8 -7.24 5.60 -12.13
C GLU A 8 -5.90 6.32 -12.36
N TYR A 9 -4.89 5.64 -12.92
CA TYR A 9 -3.57 6.21 -13.20
C TYR A 9 -3.31 6.34 -14.72
N PRO A 10 -4.08 7.17 -15.46
CA PRO A 10 -3.96 7.29 -16.91
C PRO A 10 -2.56 7.74 -17.35
N LEU A 11 -1.98 8.71 -16.65
CA LEU A 11 -0.63 9.20 -16.95
C LEU A 11 0.44 8.12 -16.78
N ALA A 12 0.32 7.27 -15.75
CA ALA A 12 1.25 6.15 -15.57
C ALA A 12 1.17 5.16 -16.74
N ILE A 13 -0.06 4.88 -17.23
CA ILE A 13 -0.27 3.99 -18.37
C ILE A 13 0.37 4.58 -19.65
N GLU A 14 0.21 5.89 -19.91
CA GLU A 14 0.83 6.56 -21.06
C GLU A 14 2.35 6.51 -20.97
N ARG A 15 2.93 6.82 -19.81
CA ARG A 15 4.38 6.79 -19.60
C ARG A 15 4.96 5.38 -19.73
N LEU A 16 4.27 4.36 -19.23
CA LEU A 16 4.69 2.97 -19.39
C LEU A 16 4.65 2.52 -20.86
N LYS A 17 3.61 2.88 -21.62
CA LYS A 17 3.54 2.60 -23.06
C LYS A 17 4.71 3.22 -23.80
N LEU A 18 5.03 4.48 -23.51
CA LEU A 18 6.16 5.18 -24.12
C LEU A 18 7.48 4.49 -23.76
N ALA A 19 7.69 4.15 -22.49
CA ALA A 19 8.91 3.48 -22.04
C ALA A 19 9.08 2.09 -22.66
N ILE A 20 7.99 1.31 -22.79
CA ILE A 20 8.02 0.00 -23.46
C ILE A 20 8.42 0.17 -24.94
N ALA A 21 7.79 1.11 -25.66
CA ALA A 21 8.11 1.34 -27.06
C ALA A 21 9.57 1.76 -27.27
N GLN A 22 10.08 2.66 -26.41
CA GLN A 22 11.49 3.06 -26.44
C GLN A 22 12.45 1.91 -26.14
N ALA A 23 12.09 1.03 -25.20
CA ALA A 23 12.90 -0.14 -24.87
C ALA A 23 12.89 -1.19 -26.01
N GLU A 24 11.75 -1.35 -26.71
CA GLU A 24 11.65 -2.21 -27.90
C GLU A 24 12.49 -1.64 -29.05
N GLU A 25 12.40 -0.35 -29.32
CA GLU A 25 13.21 0.33 -30.35
C GLU A 25 14.71 0.22 -30.06
N ALA A 26 15.10 0.33 -28.80
CA ALA A 26 16.50 0.19 -28.36
C ALA A 26 16.99 -1.28 -28.29
N GLY A 27 16.15 -2.27 -28.59
CA GLY A 27 16.50 -3.69 -28.53
C GLY A 27 16.62 -4.27 -27.12
N PHE A 28 16.04 -3.61 -26.12
CA PHE A 28 16.00 -4.10 -24.73
C PHE A 28 14.76 -4.93 -24.40
N LEU A 29 13.77 -4.92 -25.27
CA LEU A 29 12.57 -5.75 -25.21
C LEU A 29 12.28 -6.35 -26.60
N GLY A 30 11.46 -7.40 -26.63
CA GLY A 30 11.07 -8.08 -27.87
C GLY A 30 11.84 -9.36 -28.08
N ASP A 31 12.24 -9.63 -29.32
CA ASP A 31 13.00 -10.81 -29.72
C ASP A 31 14.50 -10.50 -29.83
N ASN A 32 15.31 -11.50 -29.55
CA ASN A 32 16.78 -11.43 -29.70
C ASN A 32 17.42 -10.22 -28.99
N ILE A 33 17.04 -10.00 -27.75
CA ILE A 33 17.46 -8.85 -26.96
C ILE A 33 19.00 -8.76 -26.92
N LEU A 34 19.53 -7.59 -27.28
CA LEU A 34 20.99 -7.33 -27.37
C LEU A 34 21.74 -8.33 -28.24
N GLY A 35 21.08 -8.91 -29.28
CA GLY A 35 21.67 -9.89 -30.18
C GLY A 35 21.83 -11.30 -29.60
N THR A 36 21.18 -11.60 -28.52
CA THR A 36 21.10 -12.94 -27.88
C THR A 36 19.84 -13.69 -28.29
N ASP A 37 19.71 -14.97 -27.95
CA ASP A 37 18.48 -15.76 -28.15
C ASP A 37 17.39 -15.44 -27.11
N PHE A 38 17.64 -14.49 -26.20
CA PHE A 38 16.68 -14.11 -25.14
C PHE A 38 15.59 -13.23 -25.71
N CYS A 39 14.35 -13.62 -25.42
CA CYS A 39 13.15 -12.89 -25.83
C CYS A 39 12.34 -12.51 -24.59
N PHE A 40 11.93 -11.26 -24.47
CA PHE A 40 11.08 -10.80 -23.37
C PHE A 40 10.18 -9.66 -23.83
N ARG A 41 8.88 -9.79 -23.57
CA ARG A 41 7.88 -8.78 -23.88
C ARG A 41 7.14 -8.34 -22.64
N LEU A 42 6.78 -7.07 -22.57
CA LEU A 42 5.98 -6.48 -21.50
C LEU A 42 4.58 -6.10 -21.99
N HIS A 43 3.59 -6.48 -21.21
CA HIS A 43 2.19 -6.14 -21.46
C HIS A 43 1.63 -5.32 -20.31
N ILE A 44 0.84 -4.28 -20.62
CA ILE A 44 0.12 -3.50 -19.61
C ILE A 44 -1.27 -4.09 -19.46
N ASN A 45 -1.60 -4.52 -18.25
CA ASN A 45 -2.95 -4.92 -17.88
C ASN A 45 -3.59 -3.82 -17.01
N ARG A 46 -4.73 -3.30 -17.45
CA ARG A 46 -5.46 -2.24 -16.74
C ARG A 46 -6.47 -2.86 -15.78
N GLY A 47 -6.25 -2.66 -14.49
CA GLY A 47 -7.21 -3.05 -13.46
C GLY A 47 -8.43 -2.11 -13.44
N ALA A 48 -9.60 -2.66 -13.11
CA ALA A 48 -10.87 -1.92 -13.02
C ALA A 48 -11.05 -1.14 -11.69
N GLY A 49 -9.99 -1.01 -10.88
CA GLY A 49 -10.01 -0.23 -9.66
C GLY A 49 -10.35 -1.01 -8.39
N ALA A 50 -10.65 -2.29 -8.45
CA ALA A 50 -10.93 -3.10 -7.26
C ALA A 50 -9.70 -3.21 -6.35
N PHE A 51 -9.84 -2.78 -5.09
CA PHE A 51 -8.76 -2.78 -4.10
C PHE A 51 -8.21 -4.19 -3.83
N VAL A 52 -9.09 -5.19 -3.81
CA VAL A 52 -8.70 -6.60 -3.60
C VAL A 52 -7.71 -7.12 -4.65
N CYS A 53 -7.69 -6.55 -5.86
CA CYS A 53 -6.74 -6.91 -6.91
C CYS A 53 -5.29 -6.44 -6.62
N GLY A 54 -5.06 -5.71 -5.52
CA GLY A 54 -3.72 -5.49 -4.97
C GLY A 54 -3.11 -6.72 -4.29
N GLU A 55 -3.93 -7.70 -3.88
CA GLU A 55 -3.45 -9.00 -3.40
C GLU A 55 -2.99 -9.87 -4.58
N GLY A 56 -1.81 -10.49 -4.46
CA GLY A 56 -1.12 -11.14 -5.59
C GLY A 56 -1.94 -12.22 -6.31
N SER A 57 -2.68 -13.06 -5.61
CA SER A 57 -3.50 -14.10 -6.24
C SER A 57 -4.77 -13.55 -6.89
N ALA A 58 -5.34 -12.48 -6.35
CA ALA A 58 -6.45 -11.76 -6.96
C ALA A 58 -5.99 -10.98 -8.20
N LEU A 59 -4.78 -10.40 -8.16
CA LEU A 59 -4.15 -9.73 -9.30
C LEU A 59 -3.93 -10.70 -10.47
N THR A 60 -3.35 -11.88 -10.21
CA THR A 60 -3.15 -12.90 -11.25
C THR A 60 -4.48 -13.36 -11.85
N ALA A 61 -5.50 -13.62 -11.02
CA ALA A 61 -6.84 -13.95 -11.49
C ALA A 61 -7.45 -12.85 -12.38
N SER A 62 -7.23 -11.58 -12.02
CA SER A 62 -7.68 -10.43 -12.81
C SER A 62 -6.99 -10.37 -14.18
N ILE A 63 -5.68 -10.62 -14.26
CA ILE A 63 -4.96 -10.69 -15.55
C ILE A 63 -5.51 -11.82 -16.41
N GLU A 64 -5.87 -12.95 -15.81
CA GLU A 64 -6.47 -14.11 -16.49
C GLU A 64 -7.92 -13.88 -16.94
N GLY A 65 -8.50 -12.71 -16.69
CA GLY A 65 -9.89 -12.39 -17.01
C GLY A 65 -10.91 -13.03 -16.05
N LYS A 66 -10.45 -13.56 -14.92
CA LYS A 66 -11.29 -14.14 -13.87
C LYS A 66 -11.68 -13.07 -12.84
N ARG A 67 -12.67 -13.38 -12.01
CA ARG A 67 -13.00 -12.52 -10.86
C ARG A 67 -11.80 -12.40 -9.91
N GLY A 68 -11.42 -11.19 -9.56
CA GLY A 68 -10.30 -10.90 -8.64
C GLY A 68 -10.60 -11.32 -7.21
N MET A 69 -10.51 -12.60 -6.93
CA MET A 69 -10.71 -13.18 -5.60
C MET A 69 -9.42 -13.82 -5.09
N PRO A 70 -9.00 -13.54 -3.84
CA PRO A 70 -7.85 -14.18 -3.24
C PRO A 70 -8.03 -15.69 -3.12
N ARG A 71 -6.92 -16.42 -3.27
CA ARG A 71 -6.85 -17.86 -2.96
C ARG A 71 -6.02 -18.13 -1.72
N VAL A 72 -6.30 -19.26 -1.09
CA VAL A 72 -5.54 -19.73 0.08
C VAL A 72 -4.12 -20.13 -0.37
N LYS A 73 -3.14 -19.84 0.43
CA LYS A 73 -1.75 -20.25 0.26
C LYS A 73 -1.41 -21.36 1.28
N PRO A 74 -0.68 -22.43 0.93
CA PRO A 74 -0.12 -22.78 -0.37
C PRO A 74 -1.18 -23.18 -1.42
N PRO A 75 -0.87 -23.17 -2.74
CA PRO A 75 0.41 -22.88 -3.35
C PRO A 75 0.74 -21.37 -3.39
N ARG A 76 2.02 -21.02 -3.36
CA ARG A 76 2.50 -19.65 -3.54
C ARG A 76 2.55 -19.29 -5.03
N THR A 77 2.55 -17.99 -5.36
CA THR A 77 2.60 -17.50 -6.75
C THR A 77 3.86 -17.97 -7.50
N VAL A 78 4.97 -18.14 -6.79
CA VAL A 78 6.21 -18.69 -7.35
C VAL A 78 6.11 -20.18 -7.74
N GLU A 79 5.12 -20.89 -7.21
CA GLU A 79 4.84 -22.30 -7.55
C GLU A 79 3.74 -22.37 -8.61
N HIS A 80 2.62 -21.69 -8.37
CA HIS A 80 1.43 -21.64 -9.23
C HIS A 80 0.89 -20.21 -9.28
N GLY A 81 1.36 -19.44 -10.24
CA GLY A 81 0.98 -18.05 -10.47
C GLY A 81 0.10 -17.88 -11.69
N LEU A 82 0.48 -16.96 -12.56
CA LEU A 82 -0.25 -16.62 -13.77
C LEU A 82 -0.29 -17.82 -14.72
N TRP A 83 -1.51 -18.20 -15.13
CA TRP A 83 -1.80 -19.42 -15.93
C TRP A 83 -1.20 -20.70 -15.35
N GLU A 84 -1.27 -20.83 -14.03
CA GLU A 84 -0.73 -21.95 -13.26
C GLU A 84 0.78 -22.17 -13.44
N LYS A 85 1.51 -21.15 -13.92
CA LYS A 85 2.97 -21.21 -14.10
C LYS A 85 3.70 -20.49 -12.95
N PRO A 86 4.94 -20.90 -12.63
CA PRO A 86 5.77 -20.17 -11.68
C PRO A 86 5.87 -18.70 -12.06
N THR A 87 5.52 -17.81 -11.15
CA THR A 87 5.43 -16.37 -11.41
C THR A 87 6.11 -15.57 -10.32
N VAL A 88 7.06 -14.72 -10.70
CA VAL A 88 7.65 -13.72 -9.82
C VAL A 88 6.77 -12.47 -9.84
N LEU A 89 6.27 -12.07 -8.69
CA LEU A 89 5.43 -10.89 -8.51
C LEU A 89 6.07 -9.96 -7.46
N ASN A 90 6.34 -8.73 -7.84
CA ASN A 90 6.85 -7.71 -6.94
C ASN A 90 6.13 -6.38 -7.14
N ASN A 91 6.16 -5.54 -6.10
CA ASN A 91 5.71 -4.16 -6.18
C ASN A 91 6.60 -3.36 -7.15
N VAL A 92 6.03 -2.36 -7.81
CA VAL A 92 6.75 -1.49 -8.76
C VAL A 92 7.90 -0.73 -8.10
N GLU A 93 7.75 -0.32 -6.84
CA GLU A 93 8.82 0.33 -6.08
C GLU A 93 10.03 -0.59 -5.88
N THR A 94 9.79 -1.89 -5.63
CA THR A 94 10.86 -2.91 -5.57
C THR A 94 11.61 -2.98 -6.90
N TYR A 95 10.89 -3.07 -8.03
CA TYR A 95 11.54 -3.09 -9.34
C TYR A 95 12.28 -1.79 -9.67
N ALA A 96 11.78 -0.64 -9.23
CA ALA A 96 12.44 0.65 -9.44
C ALA A 96 13.79 0.77 -8.73
N ASN A 97 13.99 0.06 -7.63
CA ASN A 97 15.28 0.02 -6.91
C ASN A 97 16.33 -0.89 -7.58
N VAL A 98 15.91 -1.91 -8.33
CA VAL A 98 16.82 -2.91 -8.92
C VAL A 98 17.92 -2.28 -9.79
N PRO A 99 17.65 -1.36 -10.73
CA PRO A 99 18.68 -0.75 -11.56
C PRO A 99 19.77 -0.05 -10.74
N MET A 100 19.39 0.67 -9.70
CA MET A 100 20.33 1.39 -8.84
C MET A 100 21.18 0.43 -8.01
N ILE A 101 20.59 -0.67 -7.53
CA ILE A 101 21.33 -1.71 -6.80
C ILE A 101 22.35 -2.38 -7.71
N ILE A 102 21.99 -2.69 -8.95
CA ILE A 102 22.91 -3.28 -9.93
C ILE A 102 24.06 -2.32 -10.24
N GLN A 103 23.78 -1.03 -10.42
CA GLN A 103 24.80 -0.03 -10.76
C GLN A 103 25.75 0.30 -9.61
N ARG A 104 25.22 0.42 -8.38
CA ARG A 104 25.96 0.93 -7.22
C ARG A 104 26.39 -0.16 -6.24
N GLY A 105 25.86 -1.35 -6.39
CA GLY A 105 26.16 -2.50 -5.54
C GLY A 105 25.26 -2.61 -4.31
N ALA A 106 25.21 -3.82 -3.76
CA ALA A 106 24.37 -4.16 -2.60
C ALA A 106 24.79 -3.41 -1.33
N GLU A 107 26.08 -3.20 -1.14
CA GLU A 107 26.61 -2.51 0.05
C GLU A 107 26.19 -1.03 0.09
N TRP A 108 26.14 -0.37 -1.08
CA TRP A 108 25.59 0.97 -1.17
C TRP A 108 24.14 1.01 -0.70
N TYR A 109 23.31 0.08 -1.16
CA TYR A 109 21.89 0.03 -0.79
C TYR A 109 21.69 -0.28 0.70
N ARG A 110 22.52 -1.18 1.25
CA ARG A 110 22.52 -1.51 2.69
C ARG A 110 22.98 -0.36 3.57
N GLY A 111 23.76 0.56 3.05
CA GLY A 111 24.19 1.77 3.74
C GLY A 111 23.10 2.83 3.92
N ILE A 112 21.92 2.63 3.32
CA ILE A 112 20.76 3.52 3.42
C ILE A 112 19.67 2.80 4.21
N GLY A 113 19.04 3.47 5.15
CA GLY A 113 17.98 2.89 5.97
C GLY A 113 18.48 2.17 7.22
N THR A 114 17.75 1.15 7.66
CA THR A 114 18.10 0.33 8.82
C THR A 114 18.68 -1.01 8.38
N PRO A 115 19.41 -1.75 9.26
CA PRO A 115 19.95 -3.06 8.91
C PRO A 115 18.88 -4.06 8.42
N GLU A 116 17.70 -4.05 9.02
CA GLU A 116 16.58 -4.93 8.72
C GLU A 116 15.72 -4.41 7.56
N SER A 117 15.72 -3.09 7.35
CA SER A 117 14.94 -2.43 6.29
C SER A 117 15.85 -1.46 5.50
N PRO A 118 16.73 -1.97 4.63
CA PRO A 118 17.62 -1.12 3.83
C PRO A 118 16.87 -0.38 2.72
N GLY A 119 17.46 0.73 2.30
CA GLY A 119 17.00 1.57 1.21
C GLY A 119 16.09 2.71 1.66
N THR A 120 15.33 3.22 0.72
CA THR A 120 14.38 4.33 0.89
C THR A 120 12.95 3.85 0.77
N LYS A 121 12.01 4.70 1.21
CA LYS A 121 10.58 4.48 1.02
C LYS A 121 9.90 5.77 0.56
N ALA A 122 9.09 5.66 -0.48
CA ALA A 122 8.21 6.73 -0.91
C ALA A 122 6.94 6.74 -0.05
N PHE A 123 6.60 7.91 0.51
CA PHE A 123 5.37 8.13 1.26
C PHE A 123 4.50 9.19 0.59
N ALA A 124 3.19 8.90 0.49
CA ALA A 124 2.18 9.87 0.13
C ALA A 124 1.68 10.55 1.41
N LEU A 125 2.22 11.72 1.70
CA LEU A 125 1.89 12.51 2.88
C LEU A 125 0.68 13.39 2.61
N THR A 126 -0.39 13.19 3.36
CA THR A 126 -1.68 13.86 3.18
C THR A 126 -2.36 14.15 4.52
N GLY A 127 -3.55 14.75 4.47
CA GLY A 127 -4.32 15.09 5.68
C GLY A 127 -3.98 16.47 6.21
N ASN A 128 -4.04 16.62 7.53
CA ASN A 128 -3.85 17.90 8.24
C ASN A 128 -2.35 18.15 8.49
N VAL A 129 -1.60 18.39 7.42
CA VAL A 129 -0.17 18.71 7.41
C VAL A 129 0.07 19.88 6.46
N CYS A 130 1.04 20.75 6.77
CA CYS A 130 1.28 21.97 5.98
C CYS A 130 1.68 21.66 4.53
N ASN A 131 2.61 20.72 4.33
CA ASN A 131 3.11 20.32 3.02
C ASN A 131 2.63 18.91 2.70
N THR A 132 1.68 18.78 1.78
CA THR A 132 1.21 17.49 1.25
C THR A 132 1.95 17.14 -0.03
N GLY A 133 2.15 15.83 -0.28
CA GLY A 133 2.79 15.38 -1.52
C GLY A 133 3.42 14.02 -1.40
N LEU A 134 4.15 13.65 -2.44
CA LEU A 134 4.98 12.46 -2.45
C LEU A 134 6.38 12.83 -1.95
N ILE A 135 6.84 12.15 -0.91
CA ILE A 135 8.16 12.32 -0.33
C ILE A 135 8.91 10.99 -0.37
N GLU A 136 10.23 11.05 -0.42
CA GLU A 136 11.08 9.87 -0.29
C GLU A 136 12.08 10.11 0.84
N VAL A 137 12.15 9.15 1.76
CA VAL A 137 13.03 9.21 2.92
C VAL A 137 13.74 7.86 3.13
N PRO A 138 14.92 7.85 3.77
CA PRO A 138 15.54 6.59 4.20
C PRO A 138 14.60 5.79 5.10
N MET A 139 14.59 4.48 4.97
CA MET A 139 13.89 3.62 5.91
C MET A 139 14.40 3.85 7.33
N GLY A 140 13.50 3.88 8.31
CA GLY A 140 13.85 4.18 9.69
C GLY A 140 13.85 5.67 10.04
N THR A 141 13.55 6.57 9.11
CA THR A 141 13.33 7.99 9.44
C THR A 141 12.22 8.11 10.50
N PRO A 142 12.42 8.84 11.60
CA PRO A 142 11.40 9.01 12.63
C PRO A 142 10.11 9.64 12.08
N LEU A 143 8.96 9.21 12.59
CA LEU A 143 7.68 9.81 12.19
C LEU A 143 7.63 11.32 12.44
N ARG A 144 8.28 11.78 13.51
CA ARG A 144 8.39 13.20 13.86
C ARG A 144 9.00 14.01 12.72
N ASP A 145 10.14 13.56 12.20
CA ASP A 145 10.87 14.26 11.14
C ASP A 145 10.03 14.31 9.85
N ILE A 146 9.31 13.23 9.54
CA ILE A 146 8.41 13.19 8.39
C ILE A 146 7.27 14.21 8.53
N VAL A 147 6.62 14.28 9.69
CA VAL A 147 5.45 15.14 9.89
C VAL A 147 5.86 16.60 10.07
N PHE A 148 6.89 16.87 10.86
CA PHE A 148 7.21 18.24 11.26
C PHE A 148 8.29 18.89 10.41
N ASP A 149 9.37 18.17 10.05
CA ASP A 149 10.47 18.75 9.29
C ASP A 149 10.14 18.75 7.79
N VAL A 150 9.74 17.59 7.25
CA VAL A 150 9.38 17.47 5.83
C VAL A 150 7.98 18.03 5.57
N GLY A 151 7.00 17.61 6.38
CA GLY A 151 5.61 18.01 6.27
C GLY A 151 5.32 19.44 6.75
N GLY A 152 6.25 20.08 7.46
CA GLY A 152 6.08 21.43 7.98
C GLY A 152 5.11 21.55 9.15
N GLY A 153 4.77 20.43 9.80
CA GLY A 153 3.89 20.38 10.97
C GLY A 153 2.40 20.53 10.66
N ILE A 154 1.63 20.75 11.72
CA ILE A 154 0.17 20.88 11.65
C ILE A 154 -0.22 22.34 11.35
N PRO A 155 -1.08 22.60 10.36
CA PRO A 155 -1.47 23.96 10.00
C PRO A 155 -2.28 24.65 11.10
N ASN A 156 -2.30 25.98 11.04
CA ASN A 156 -3.11 26.86 11.91
C ASN A 156 -2.79 26.75 13.41
N GLY A 157 -1.58 26.31 13.78
CA GLY A 157 -1.17 26.18 15.17
C GLY A 157 -1.88 25.08 15.97
N LYS A 158 -2.60 24.18 15.29
CA LYS A 158 -3.24 23.04 15.93
C LYS A 158 -2.23 21.98 16.35
N LYS A 159 -2.66 21.11 17.27
CA LYS A 159 -1.83 20.01 17.75
C LYS A 159 -1.95 18.78 16.87
N PHE A 160 -0.85 18.06 16.76
CA PHE A 160 -0.84 16.72 16.19
C PHE A 160 -1.68 15.77 17.05
N LYS A 161 -2.45 14.91 16.42
CA LYS A 161 -3.24 13.87 17.09
C LYS A 161 -2.77 12.47 16.72
N ALA A 162 -2.73 12.18 15.42
CA ALA A 162 -2.35 10.86 14.95
C ALA A 162 -1.98 10.87 13.46
N VAL A 163 -1.38 9.77 12.99
CA VAL A 163 -1.20 9.44 11.57
C VAL A 163 -1.78 8.07 11.30
N GLN A 164 -2.64 7.97 10.29
CA GLN A 164 -3.00 6.68 9.70
C GLN A 164 -1.93 6.28 8.69
N ILE A 165 -1.40 5.06 8.83
CA ILE A 165 -0.37 4.51 7.95
C ILE A 165 -0.76 3.12 7.46
N GLY A 166 -0.28 2.71 6.29
CA GLY A 166 -0.51 1.37 5.75
C GLY A 166 -1.86 1.19 5.07
N GLY A 167 -2.58 2.28 4.81
CA GLY A 167 -3.91 2.26 4.20
C GLY A 167 -5.02 1.84 5.18
N PRO A 168 -6.22 1.47 4.67
CA PRO A 168 -7.40 1.22 5.49
C PRO A 168 -7.25 0.08 6.51
N SER A 169 -6.42 -0.91 6.21
CA SER A 169 -6.11 -2.05 7.11
C SER A 169 -4.81 -1.88 7.88
N GLY A 170 -4.21 -0.69 7.83
CA GLY A 170 -2.97 -0.37 8.53
C GLY A 170 -3.19 0.02 9.98
N GLY A 171 -2.24 0.78 10.52
CA GLY A 171 -2.27 1.25 11.90
C GLY A 171 -2.49 2.74 12.04
N CYS A 172 -2.91 3.16 13.22
CA CYS A 172 -2.98 4.55 13.61
C CYS A 172 -1.93 4.84 14.68
N LEU A 173 -0.97 5.72 14.37
CA LEU A 173 0.13 6.10 15.24
C LEU A 173 -0.23 7.40 15.94
N SER A 174 -0.09 7.44 17.26
CA SER A 174 -0.42 8.60 18.10
C SER A 174 0.83 9.42 18.47
N GLU A 175 0.68 10.46 19.26
CA GLU A 175 1.78 11.32 19.72
C GLU A 175 2.92 10.53 20.39
N LYS A 176 2.61 9.47 21.13
CA LYS A 176 3.61 8.58 21.76
C LYS A 176 4.50 7.83 20.77
N ASP A 177 4.08 7.76 19.51
CA ASP A 177 4.77 7.02 18.44
C ASP A 177 5.58 7.96 17.52
N LEU A 178 5.63 9.28 17.79
CA LEU A 178 6.30 10.26 16.95
C LEU A 178 7.80 9.97 16.76
N ASP A 179 8.47 9.44 17.78
CA ASP A 179 9.89 9.11 17.71
C ASP A 179 10.15 7.67 17.21
N ARG A 180 9.10 7.00 16.73
CA ARG A 180 9.21 5.66 16.16
C ARG A 180 9.81 5.70 14.76
N HIS A 181 10.68 4.77 14.50
CA HIS A 181 11.29 4.58 13.19
C HIS A 181 10.26 4.03 12.19
N MET A 182 10.19 4.65 11.03
CA MET A 182 9.33 4.22 9.93
C MET A 182 10.04 3.13 9.13
N ASP A 183 10.09 1.93 9.70
CA ASP A 183 10.59 0.71 9.08
C ASP A 183 9.61 -0.46 9.30
N PHE A 184 9.82 -1.57 8.58
CA PHE A 184 8.92 -2.71 8.61
C PHE A 184 8.85 -3.35 9.99
N ASP A 185 9.99 -3.53 10.65
CA ASP A 185 10.08 -4.23 11.93
C ASP A 185 9.49 -3.42 13.08
N SER A 186 9.82 -2.14 13.13
CA SER A 186 9.33 -1.22 14.18
C SER A 186 7.81 -1.08 14.15
N LEU A 187 7.21 -1.04 12.96
CA LEU A 187 5.76 -0.95 12.81
C LEU A 187 5.06 -2.28 13.07
N THR A 188 5.61 -3.39 12.59
CA THR A 188 5.05 -4.72 12.82
C THR A 188 4.97 -5.05 14.32
N LYS A 189 5.96 -4.66 15.12
CA LYS A 189 5.98 -4.86 16.58
C LYS A 189 4.80 -4.22 17.32
N ILE A 190 4.16 -3.23 16.73
CA ILE A 190 3.00 -2.54 17.33
C ILE A 190 1.70 -2.83 16.59
N GLY A 191 1.69 -3.81 15.70
CA GLY A 191 0.51 -4.18 14.91
C GLY A 191 0.18 -3.21 13.77
N ALA A 192 1.11 -2.32 13.41
CA ALA A 192 0.98 -1.43 12.25
C ALA A 192 1.77 -1.95 11.05
N MET A 193 1.58 -1.34 9.89
CA MET A 193 2.32 -1.67 8.68
C MET A 193 2.59 -0.41 7.83
N ILE A 194 3.68 -0.41 7.06
CA ILE A 194 3.96 0.66 6.10
C ILE A 194 2.98 0.64 4.92
N GLY A 195 2.58 -0.56 4.49
CA GLY A 195 1.79 -0.74 3.29
C GLY A 195 2.47 -0.14 2.05
N SER A 196 1.70 0.56 1.22
CA SER A 196 2.22 1.28 0.05
C SER A 196 2.80 2.67 0.36
N GLY A 197 2.87 3.06 1.63
CA GLY A 197 3.41 4.35 2.06
C GLY A 197 2.38 5.48 2.15
N GLY A 198 1.08 5.16 2.20
CA GLY A 198 0.06 6.18 2.48
C GLY A 198 0.15 6.65 3.92
N MET A 199 0.22 7.97 4.13
CA MET A 199 0.18 8.64 5.43
C MET A 199 -0.91 9.70 5.44
N VAL A 200 -1.85 9.61 6.39
CA VAL A 200 -2.90 10.60 6.59
C VAL A 200 -2.75 11.21 7.98
N VAL A 201 -2.25 12.42 8.02
CA VAL A 201 -2.02 13.17 9.26
C VAL A 201 -3.33 13.74 9.78
N MET A 202 -3.54 13.67 11.08
CA MET A 202 -4.76 14.10 11.76
C MET A 202 -4.41 15.08 12.88
N ASP A 203 -5.16 16.17 13.00
CA ASP A 203 -5.06 17.18 14.04
C ASP A 203 -5.99 16.89 15.24
N GLU A 204 -5.92 17.75 16.24
CA GLU A 204 -6.71 17.64 17.47
C GLU A 204 -8.23 17.63 17.27
N ASP A 205 -8.74 18.23 16.18
CA ASP A 205 -10.17 18.30 15.88
C ASP A 205 -10.70 17.03 15.19
N THR A 206 -9.82 16.17 14.73
CA THR A 206 -10.21 14.94 14.02
C THR A 206 -10.91 13.95 14.95
N CYS A 207 -12.12 13.56 14.62
CA CYS A 207 -12.84 12.51 15.34
C CYS A 207 -12.34 11.12 14.94
N MET A 208 -11.73 10.41 15.87
CA MET A 208 -11.16 9.07 15.59
C MET A 208 -12.22 8.01 15.31
N VAL A 209 -13.42 8.14 15.85
CA VAL A 209 -14.54 7.24 15.56
C VAL A 209 -15.01 7.43 14.11
N GLU A 210 -15.08 8.68 13.64
CA GLU A 210 -15.41 8.98 12.25
C GLU A 210 -14.35 8.46 11.28
N VAL A 211 -13.06 8.54 11.65
CA VAL A 211 -11.97 7.92 10.88
C VAL A 211 -12.13 6.41 10.81
N ALA A 212 -12.44 5.76 11.92
CA ALA A 212 -12.69 4.31 11.95
C ALA A 212 -13.90 3.93 11.08
N ARG A 213 -15.00 4.69 11.17
CA ARG A 213 -16.19 4.51 10.33
C ARG A 213 -15.86 4.65 8.84
N PHE A 214 -15.09 5.68 8.49
CA PHE A 214 -14.66 5.92 7.11
C PHE A 214 -13.89 4.74 6.53
N PHE A 215 -12.87 4.24 7.24
CA PHE A 215 -12.09 3.10 6.79
C PHE A 215 -12.89 1.80 6.79
N MET A 216 -13.80 1.61 7.75
CA MET A 216 -14.68 0.44 7.76
C MET A 216 -15.65 0.46 6.59
N SER A 217 -16.23 1.63 6.25
CA SER A 217 -17.07 1.82 5.06
C SER A 217 -16.32 1.48 3.76
N PHE A 218 -15.05 1.87 3.66
CA PHE A 218 -14.21 1.48 2.53
C PHE A 218 -13.99 -0.04 2.49
N THR A 219 -13.59 -0.63 3.62
CA THR A 219 -13.31 -2.07 3.71
C THR A 219 -14.54 -2.91 3.37
N GLN A 220 -15.72 -2.51 3.86
CA GLN A 220 -16.99 -3.16 3.57
C GLN A 220 -17.32 -3.14 2.07
N ARG A 221 -17.17 -1.98 1.41
CA ARG A 221 -17.45 -1.83 -0.04
C ARG A 221 -16.45 -2.59 -0.92
N GLU A 222 -15.19 -2.65 -0.52
CA GLU A 222 -14.11 -3.30 -1.27
C GLU A 222 -13.96 -4.79 -0.95
N SER A 223 -14.73 -5.32 -0.02
CA SER A 223 -14.72 -6.75 0.28
C SER A 223 -15.07 -7.57 -0.97
N CYS A 224 -14.27 -8.59 -1.28
CA CYS A 224 -14.60 -9.53 -2.37
C CYS A 224 -15.80 -10.45 -2.06
N GLY A 225 -16.29 -10.44 -0.80
CA GLY A 225 -17.44 -11.18 -0.33
C GLY A 225 -17.22 -12.70 -0.15
N LYS A 226 -16.00 -13.19 -0.29
CA LYS A 226 -15.70 -14.64 -0.23
C LYS A 226 -15.86 -15.22 1.17
N CYS A 227 -15.26 -14.58 2.17
CA CYS A 227 -15.25 -15.08 3.55
C CYS A 227 -16.40 -14.46 4.36
N VAL A 228 -17.20 -15.29 5.03
CA VAL A 228 -18.33 -14.85 5.84
C VAL A 228 -17.90 -13.85 6.92
N PRO A 229 -16.84 -14.08 7.73
CA PRO A 229 -16.43 -13.10 8.75
C PRO A 229 -16.11 -11.72 8.17
N CYS A 230 -15.45 -11.66 7.01
CA CYS A 230 -15.19 -10.39 6.35
C CYS A 230 -16.47 -9.73 5.82
N ARG A 231 -17.30 -10.48 5.09
CA ARG A 231 -18.52 -9.95 4.45
C ARG A 231 -19.53 -9.45 5.47
N GLU A 232 -19.85 -10.28 6.47
CA GLU A 232 -20.86 -9.96 7.51
C GLU A 232 -20.25 -9.14 8.64
N GLY A 233 -19.01 -9.45 9.08
CA GLY A 233 -18.37 -8.76 10.19
C GLY A 233 -18.08 -7.30 9.88
N THR A 234 -17.57 -6.97 8.68
CA THR A 234 -17.32 -5.58 8.30
C THR A 234 -18.62 -4.77 8.19
N GLN A 235 -19.71 -5.39 7.72
CA GLN A 235 -21.02 -4.77 7.69
C GLN A 235 -21.52 -4.44 9.11
N ARG A 236 -21.43 -5.42 10.03
CA ARG A 236 -21.84 -5.22 11.43
C ARG A 236 -21.01 -4.17 12.16
N MET A 237 -19.69 -4.21 11.99
CA MET A 237 -18.83 -3.17 12.57
C MET A 237 -19.15 -1.78 12.04
N LEU A 238 -19.44 -1.66 10.74
CA LEU A 238 -19.84 -0.38 10.14
C LEU A 238 -21.15 0.14 10.74
N GLU A 239 -22.18 -0.70 10.85
CA GLU A 239 -23.47 -0.33 11.47
C GLU A 239 -23.33 0.17 12.91
N ILE A 240 -22.46 -0.46 13.69
CA ILE A 240 -22.15 -0.04 15.06
C ILE A 240 -21.45 1.33 15.07
N LEU A 241 -20.42 1.50 14.24
CA LEU A 241 -19.69 2.78 14.15
C LEU A 241 -20.60 3.92 13.69
N GLU A 242 -21.53 3.67 12.78
CA GLU A 242 -22.54 4.65 12.33
C GLU A 242 -23.46 5.07 13.47
N ARG A 243 -23.94 4.11 14.30
CA ARG A 243 -24.73 4.45 15.50
C ARG A 243 -23.96 5.29 16.51
N ILE A 244 -22.69 4.95 16.74
CA ILE A 244 -21.82 5.71 17.67
C ILE A 244 -21.63 7.14 17.16
N VAL A 245 -21.32 7.31 15.87
CA VAL A 245 -21.15 8.65 15.25
C VAL A 245 -22.46 9.46 15.31
N ALA A 246 -23.61 8.81 15.15
CA ALA A 246 -24.92 9.45 15.30
C ALA A 246 -25.32 9.79 16.75
N GLY A 247 -24.46 9.50 17.73
CA GLY A 247 -24.76 9.71 19.16
C GLY A 247 -25.76 8.72 19.77
N GLN A 248 -25.97 7.58 19.10
CA GLN A 248 -26.90 6.51 19.51
C GLN A 248 -26.15 5.25 20.01
N GLY A 249 -24.83 5.35 20.16
CA GLY A 249 -23.99 4.24 20.60
C GLY A 249 -24.23 3.88 22.07
N THR A 250 -24.05 2.62 22.40
CA THR A 250 -24.15 2.06 23.73
C THR A 250 -22.83 1.42 24.19
N MET A 251 -22.69 1.10 25.48
CA MET A 251 -21.52 0.34 25.95
C MET A 251 -21.49 -1.07 25.37
N GLU A 252 -22.64 -1.69 25.16
CA GLU A 252 -22.77 -2.99 24.51
C GLU A 252 -22.24 -2.97 23.06
N ASP A 253 -22.43 -1.84 22.35
CA ASP A 253 -21.84 -1.65 21.01
C ASP A 253 -20.30 -1.73 21.03
N LEU A 254 -19.66 -1.19 22.06
CA LEU A 254 -18.19 -1.26 22.21
C LEU A 254 -17.71 -2.68 22.50
N ASP A 255 -18.43 -3.42 23.32
CA ASP A 255 -18.12 -4.83 23.62
C ASP A 255 -18.30 -5.68 22.36
N THR A 256 -19.40 -5.48 21.62
CA THR A 256 -19.65 -6.15 20.34
C THR A 256 -18.59 -5.83 19.31
N LEU A 257 -18.15 -4.56 19.19
CA LEU A 257 -17.05 -4.18 18.30
C LEU A 257 -15.74 -4.91 18.64
N ARG A 258 -15.45 -5.03 19.94
CA ARG A 258 -14.24 -5.72 20.40
C ARG A 258 -14.28 -7.22 20.08
N ASP A 259 -15.45 -7.84 20.21
CA ASP A 259 -15.65 -9.26 19.91
C ASP A 259 -15.60 -9.57 18.40
N LEU A 260 -16.01 -8.59 17.55
CA LEU A 260 -15.99 -8.74 16.09
C LEU A 260 -14.63 -8.47 15.47
N ALA A 261 -13.77 -7.65 16.10
CA ALA A 261 -12.50 -7.21 15.56
C ALA A 261 -11.35 -8.18 15.85
#